data_8a1c2ca5a84166e7ee7419e9fa6aa061
#
_entry.id   8a1c2ca5a84166e7ee7419e9fa6aa061
#
_cell.length_a   1.000
_cell.length_b   1.000
_cell.length_c   1.000
_cell.angle_alpha   90.00
_cell.angle_beta   90.00
_cell.angle_gamma   90.00
#
_symmetry.space_group_name_H-M   'P 1'
#
loop_
_entity.id
_entity.type
_entity.pdbx_description
1 polymer ?
#
loop_
_entity_poly.entity_id
_entity_poly.type
_entity_poly.pdbx_seq_one_letter_code
_entity_poly.pdbx_strand_id
1 'polypeptide(L)'
;ELSNHDHSRFLTRTNHKVGRVSQHGTKGAEEGVNLAVMREAVVMQMTWVGAPTVYYGDEVGLCGFTDPDNRRTYPWGHEDQELLAFHKEMIRIHKTEKPLRKGSIKLLAAGKNLLAYGRFEKDEQLVIIVNNSSILKEVTVPVWLTGMEMSGRMKRLIYTYEQGYT
;
A
#
# COMPACT_ATOMS: atom_id res chain seq x y z
N GLU A 1 5.90 -1.16 -8.08
CA GLU A 1 4.53 -1.14 -8.63
C GLU A 1 3.67 -2.23 -8.02
N LEU A 2 2.35 -2.01 -7.93
CA LEU A 2 1.38 -3.02 -7.49
C LEU A 2 0.78 -3.77 -8.67
N SER A 3 0.48 -3.07 -9.74
CA SER A 3 -0.05 -3.60 -10.99
C SER A 3 0.78 -3.17 -12.19
N ASN A 4 0.64 -3.90 -13.29
CA ASN A 4 1.19 -3.57 -14.59
C ASN A 4 0.32 -4.15 -15.72
N HIS A 5 0.77 -3.99 -16.96
CA HIS A 5 0.04 -4.41 -18.15
C HIS A 5 0.05 -5.93 -18.43
N ASP A 6 0.87 -6.71 -17.70
CA ASP A 6 1.00 -8.17 -17.92
C ASP A 6 0.21 -8.99 -16.89
N HIS A 7 -0.02 -8.44 -15.70
CA HIS A 7 -0.64 -9.17 -14.60
C HIS A 7 -2.02 -8.63 -14.24
N SER A 8 -2.83 -9.46 -13.60
CA SER A 8 -4.09 -9.00 -13.00
C SER A 8 -3.82 -7.83 -12.02
N ARG A 9 -4.76 -6.90 -11.98
CA ARG A 9 -4.65 -5.75 -11.09
C ARG A 9 -4.57 -6.17 -9.62
N PHE A 10 -3.82 -5.45 -8.83
CA PHE A 10 -3.60 -5.79 -7.42
C PHE A 10 -4.92 -5.90 -6.66
N LEU A 11 -5.81 -4.94 -6.84
CA LEU A 11 -7.12 -4.95 -6.17
C LEU A 11 -7.91 -6.23 -6.52
N THR A 12 -7.93 -6.65 -7.78
CA THR A 12 -8.55 -7.92 -8.18
C THR A 12 -7.93 -9.12 -7.47
N ARG A 13 -6.60 -9.15 -7.32
CA ARG A 13 -5.91 -10.26 -6.62
C ARG A 13 -6.30 -10.39 -5.15
N THR A 14 -6.82 -9.34 -4.53
CA THR A 14 -7.28 -9.38 -3.13
C THR A 14 -8.54 -10.24 -2.92
N ASN A 15 -9.27 -10.57 -4.00
CA ASN A 15 -10.44 -11.44 -3.92
C ASN A 15 -10.10 -12.94 -4.04
N HIS A 16 -8.79 -13.26 -4.20
CA HIS A 16 -8.28 -14.63 -4.32
C HIS A 16 -8.81 -15.45 -5.52
N LYS A 17 -9.52 -14.83 -6.45
CA LYS A 17 -9.93 -15.50 -7.71
C LYS A 17 -8.75 -15.52 -8.68
N VAL A 18 -8.36 -16.71 -9.09
CA VAL A 18 -7.28 -16.93 -10.06
C VAL A 18 -7.91 -17.27 -11.42
N GLY A 19 -7.35 -16.75 -12.50
CA GLY A 19 -7.79 -17.08 -13.85
C GLY A 19 -7.99 -15.86 -14.74
N ARG A 20 -8.86 -16.03 -15.73
CA ARG A 20 -9.12 -15.05 -16.77
C ARG A 20 -10.59 -14.61 -16.76
N VAL A 21 -10.86 -13.49 -17.41
CA VAL A 21 -12.23 -12.98 -17.60
C VAL A 21 -13.17 -14.01 -18.24
N SER A 22 -12.68 -14.88 -19.12
CA SER A 22 -13.46 -15.96 -19.73
C SER A 22 -13.98 -17.00 -18.73
N GLN A 23 -13.33 -17.10 -17.55
CA GLN A 23 -13.71 -18.06 -16.51
C GLN A 23 -14.67 -17.47 -15.47
N HIS A 24 -14.55 -16.16 -15.21
CA HIS A 24 -15.24 -15.50 -14.10
C HIS A 24 -16.17 -14.36 -14.54
N GLY A 25 -16.15 -14.00 -15.84
CA GLY A 25 -16.83 -12.82 -16.34
C GLY A 25 -16.15 -11.50 -15.88
N THR A 26 -16.54 -10.40 -16.50
CA THR A 26 -15.95 -9.08 -16.19
C THR A 26 -16.21 -8.62 -14.75
N LYS A 27 -17.40 -8.92 -14.21
CA LYS A 27 -17.76 -8.61 -12.81
C LYS A 27 -16.96 -9.42 -11.79
N GLY A 28 -16.54 -10.62 -12.14
CA GLY A 28 -15.76 -11.46 -11.24
C GLY A 28 -14.45 -10.84 -10.77
N ALA A 29 -13.88 -9.91 -11.55
CA ALA A 29 -12.68 -9.16 -11.15
C ALA A 29 -12.92 -8.15 -10.01
N GLU A 30 -14.17 -7.73 -9.82
CA GLU A 30 -14.58 -6.69 -8.85
C GLU A 30 -15.21 -7.28 -7.61
N GLU A 31 -15.76 -8.50 -7.70
CA GLU A 31 -16.45 -9.15 -6.59
C GLU A 31 -15.50 -9.59 -5.48
N GLY A 32 -15.79 -9.19 -4.25
CA GLY A 32 -15.04 -9.63 -3.06
C GLY A 32 -13.65 -9.04 -2.94
N VAL A 33 -13.35 -7.95 -3.62
CA VAL A 33 -12.08 -7.23 -3.48
C VAL A 33 -11.96 -6.58 -2.09
N ASN A 34 -10.74 -6.42 -1.61
CA ASN A 34 -10.44 -5.90 -0.28
C ASN A 34 -9.66 -4.58 -0.37
N LEU A 35 -10.38 -3.47 -0.16
CA LEU A 35 -9.80 -2.12 -0.17
C LEU A 35 -8.84 -1.88 1.01
N ALA A 36 -9.02 -2.56 2.15
CA ALA A 36 -8.08 -2.43 3.26
C ALA A 36 -6.70 -2.99 2.90
N VAL A 37 -6.66 -4.16 2.25
CA VAL A 37 -5.41 -4.75 1.73
C VAL A 37 -4.82 -3.87 0.62
N MET A 38 -5.65 -3.26 -0.22
CA MET A 38 -5.18 -2.29 -1.23
C MET A 38 -4.49 -1.09 -0.56
N ARG A 39 -5.12 -0.48 0.45
CA ARG A 39 -4.51 0.65 1.19
C ARG A 39 -3.20 0.25 1.87
N GLU A 40 -3.14 -0.93 2.48
CA GLU A 40 -1.91 -1.46 3.08
C GLU A 40 -0.78 -1.60 2.06
N ALA A 41 -1.09 -2.16 0.88
CA ALA A 41 -0.12 -2.31 -0.20
C ALA A 41 0.35 -0.95 -0.76
N VAL A 42 -0.52 0.04 -0.85
CA VAL A 42 -0.16 1.42 -1.26
C VAL A 42 0.75 2.08 -0.22
N VAL A 43 0.52 1.86 1.09
CA VAL A 43 1.48 2.31 2.11
C VAL A 43 2.85 1.71 1.85
N MET A 44 2.92 0.40 1.62
CA MET A 44 4.20 -0.25 1.31
C MET A 44 4.82 0.30 0.02
N GLN A 45 4.05 0.45 -1.05
CA GLN A 45 4.52 0.99 -2.34
C GLN A 45 5.14 2.38 -2.19
N MET A 46 4.48 3.26 -1.44
CA MET A 46 4.91 4.66 -1.27
C MET A 46 6.00 4.85 -0.22
N THR A 47 6.26 3.86 0.63
CA THR A 47 7.27 3.97 1.69
C THR A 47 8.47 3.05 1.50
N TRP A 48 8.42 2.09 0.56
CA TRP A 48 9.57 1.24 0.23
C TRP A 48 10.67 2.01 -0.49
N VAL A 49 11.86 1.43 -0.62
CA VAL A 49 12.97 2.02 -1.39
C VAL A 49 12.69 1.98 -2.88
N GLY A 50 13.15 2.99 -3.59
CA GLY A 50 12.99 3.13 -5.04
C GLY A 50 11.90 4.14 -5.41
N ALA A 51 11.66 4.29 -6.71
CA ALA A 51 10.63 5.16 -7.24
C ALA A 51 9.29 4.43 -7.29
N PRO A 52 8.25 4.88 -6.56
CA PRO A 52 6.94 4.27 -6.65
C PRO A 52 6.32 4.54 -8.03
N THR A 53 5.82 3.47 -8.66
CA THR A 53 5.13 3.55 -9.96
C THR A 53 3.67 3.15 -9.77
N VAL A 54 2.75 4.03 -10.14
CA VAL A 54 1.31 3.77 -10.14
C VAL A 54 0.90 3.37 -11.56
N TYR A 55 0.32 2.17 -11.70
CA TYR A 55 -0.33 1.78 -12.94
C TYR A 55 -1.70 2.45 -13.00
N TYR A 56 -2.01 3.15 -14.10
CA TYR A 56 -3.23 3.94 -14.22
C TYR A 56 -4.49 3.16 -13.77
N GLY A 57 -5.35 3.81 -13.02
CA GLY A 57 -6.58 3.23 -12.50
C GLY A 57 -6.44 2.51 -11.16
N ASP A 58 -5.23 2.11 -10.73
CA ASP A 58 -5.05 1.54 -9.39
C ASP A 58 -5.48 2.54 -8.30
N GLU A 59 -5.23 3.83 -8.55
CA GLU A 59 -5.57 4.93 -7.64
C GLU A 59 -7.07 5.17 -7.48
N VAL A 60 -7.89 4.60 -8.36
CA VAL A 60 -9.35 4.74 -8.37
C VAL A 60 -10.09 3.39 -8.30
N GLY A 61 -9.38 2.34 -7.91
CA GLY A 61 -9.97 1.03 -7.69
C GLY A 61 -10.31 0.24 -8.95
N LEU A 62 -9.66 0.54 -10.08
CA LEU A 62 -9.88 -0.21 -11.32
C LEU A 62 -9.44 -1.66 -11.15
N CYS A 63 -10.37 -2.57 -11.41
CA CYS A 63 -10.16 -4.02 -11.38
C CYS A 63 -9.92 -4.59 -12.77
N GLY A 64 -9.32 -5.78 -12.84
CA GLY A 64 -9.13 -6.53 -14.07
C GLY A 64 -8.30 -7.78 -13.82
N PHE A 65 -8.66 -8.88 -14.48
CA PHE A 65 -7.84 -10.08 -14.56
C PHE A 65 -6.61 -9.81 -15.44
N THR A 66 -5.83 -10.85 -15.73
CA THR A 66 -4.65 -10.70 -16.58
C THR A 66 -5.00 -10.20 -18.00
N ASP A 67 -4.00 -9.80 -18.74
CA ASP A 67 -4.13 -9.28 -20.11
C ASP A 67 -5.15 -10.07 -20.97
N PRO A 68 -6.06 -9.38 -21.69
CA PRO A 68 -6.19 -7.93 -21.88
C PRO A 68 -7.08 -7.23 -20.84
N ASP A 69 -7.71 -7.94 -19.90
CA ASP A 69 -8.73 -7.41 -19.00
C ASP A 69 -8.17 -6.39 -17.97
N ASN A 70 -6.88 -6.46 -17.64
CA ASN A 70 -6.20 -5.48 -16.80
C ASN A 70 -6.03 -4.10 -17.46
N ARG A 71 -6.28 -3.99 -18.78
CA ARG A 71 -6.16 -2.77 -19.58
C ARG A 71 -7.53 -2.11 -19.84
N ARG A 72 -8.49 -2.28 -18.94
CA ARG A 72 -9.79 -1.60 -19.01
C ARG A 72 -9.62 -0.08 -19.09
N THR A 73 -10.59 0.60 -19.68
CA THR A 73 -10.62 2.06 -19.74
C THR A 73 -10.70 2.65 -18.33
N TYR A 74 -10.08 3.83 -18.17
CA TYR A 74 -10.17 4.56 -16.91
C TYR A 74 -11.65 4.93 -16.63
N PRO A 75 -12.14 4.77 -15.40
CA PRO A 75 -13.57 4.92 -15.07
C PRO A 75 -13.95 6.40 -14.85
N TRP A 76 -13.81 7.24 -15.89
CA TRP A 76 -14.11 8.66 -15.82
C TRP A 76 -15.52 8.95 -15.28
N GLY A 77 -15.61 9.74 -14.22
CA GLY A 77 -16.87 10.09 -13.54
C GLY A 77 -17.40 9.02 -12.58
N HIS A 78 -16.68 7.89 -12.43
CA HIS A 78 -17.02 6.76 -11.56
C HIS A 78 -15.82 6.33 -10.70
N GLU A 79 -14.89 7.24 -10.45
CA GLU A 79 -13.70 6.98 -9.65
C GLU A 79 -14.06 6.73 -8.18
N ASP A 80 -13.39 5.79 -7.54
CA ASP A 80 -13.40 5.67 -6.08
C ASP A 80 -12.68 6.90 -5.49
N GLN A 81 -13.47 7.88 -5.05
CA GLN A 81 -12.96 9.16 -4.56
C GLN A 81 -12.19 9.03 -3.24
N GLU A 82 -12.55 8.04 -2.39
CA GLU A 82 -11.84 7.79 -1.13
C GLU A 82 -10.45 7.21 -1.42
N LEU A 83 -10.38 6.21 -2.29
CA LEU A 83 -9.11 5.59 -2.67
C LEU A 83 -8.21 6.59 -3.41
N LEU A 84 -8.79 7.44 -4.26
CA LEU A 84 -8.06 8.52 -4.94
C LEU A 84 -7.49 9.53 -3.94
N ALA A 85 -8.29 9.95 -2.97
CA ALA A 85 -7.83 10.86 -1.91
C ALA A 85 -6.70 10.22 -1.08
N PHE A 86 -6.83 8.94 -0.76
CA PHE A 86 -5.80 8.18 -0.07
C PHE A 86 -4.48 8.12 -0.85
N HIS A 87 -4.53 7.83 -2.15
CA HIS A 87 -3.33 7.84 -3.00
C HIS A 87 -2.66 9.22 -3.05
N LYS A 88 -3.47 10.29 -3.16
CA LYS A 88 -2.95 11.68 -3.12
C LYS A 88 -2.25 11.97 -1.80
N GLU A 89 -2.81 11.52 -0.68
CA GLU A 89 -2.19 11.70 0.64
C GLU A 89 -0.88 10.90 0.76
N MET A 90 -0.86 9.65 0.31
CA MET A 90 0.35 8.83 0.32
C MET A 90 1.45 9.41 -0.58
N ILE A 91 1.09 9.96 -1.74
CA ILE A 91 2.03 10.66 -2.62
C ILE A 91 2.55 11.94 -1.93
N ARG A 92 1.67 12.68 -1.23
CA ARG A 92 2.08 13.86 -0.45
C ARG A 92 3.10 13.46 0.63
N ILE A 93 2.82 12.43 1.41
CA ILE A 93 3.74 11.89 2.43
C ILE A 93 5.08 11.51 1.78
N HIS A 94 5.05 10.73 0.68
CA HIS A 94 6.27 10.35 -0.03
C HIS A 94 7.10 11.57 -0.47
N LYS A 95 6.45 12.64 -0.95
CA LYS A 95 7.12 13.86 -1.42
C LYS A 95 7.61 14.76 -0.30
N THR A 96 6.95 14.78 0.85
CA THR A 96 7.33 15.66 1.97
C THR A 96 8.38 15.01 2.87
N GLU A 97 8.25 13.72 3.14
CA GLU A 97 9.13 13.01 4.07
C GLU A 97 10.46 12.65 3.38
N LYS A 98 11.53 13.31 3.78
CA LYS A 98 12.86 13.15 3.18
C LYS A 98 13.41 11.72 3.26
N PRO A 99 13.22 10.96 4.37
CA PRO A 99 13.66 9.57 4.44
C PRO A 99 13.05 8.67 3.37
N LEU A 100 11.83 8.95 2.89
CA LEU A 100 11.19 8.15 1.83
C LEU A 100 11.85 8.35 0.47
N ARG A 101 12.39 9.54 0.21
CA ARG A 101 13.02 9.89 -1.09
C ARG A 101 14.51 9.55 -1.15
N LYS A 102 15.23 9.69 -0.05
CA LYS A 102 16.71 9.61 -0.02
C LYS A 102 17.24 8.69 1.07
N GLY A 103 16.37 8.26 2.00
CA GLY A 103 16.80 7.52 3.18
C GLY A 103 17.07 6.05 2.91
N SER A 104 17.83 5.47 3.81
CA SER A 104 18.06 4.03 3.90
C SER A 104 16.84 3.31 4.47
N ILE A 105 16.83 1.99 4.36
CA ILE A 105 15.80 1.12 4.95
C ILE A 105 16.44 0.14 5.93
N LYS A 106 15.74 -0.15 7.00
CA LYS A 106 16.10 -1.17 7.98
C LYS A 106 14.88 -1.99 8.37
N LEU A 107 14.96 -3.30 8.23
CA LEU A 107 13.97 -4.21 8.80
C LEU A 107 14.07 -4.15 10.34
N LEU A 108 12.95 -3.92 10.99
CA LEU A 108 12.86 -3.76 12.45
C LEU A 108 12.19 -4.96 13.12
N ALA A 109 11.11 -5.46 12.51
CA ALA A 109 10.43 -6.67 12.97
C ALA A 109 9.75 -7.37 11.80
N ALA A 110 9.67 -8.70 11.87
CA ALA A 110 8.94 -9.52 10.90
C ALA A 110 8.30 -10.70 11.63
N GLY A 111 7.10 -11.05 11.23
CA GLY A 111 6.34 -12.18 11.77
C GLY A 111 5.22 -12.59 10.81
N LYS A 112 4.43 -13.58 11.21
CA LYS A 112 3.28 -13.99 10.39
C LYS A 112 2.30 -12.82 10.24
N ASN A 113 2.11 -12.35 9.00
CA ASN A 113 1.26 -11.22 8.64
C ASN A 113 1.63 -9.91 9.37
N LEU A 114 2.88 -9.73 9.75
CA LEU A 114 3.39 -8.54 10.39
C LEU A 114 4.74 -8.16 9.78
N LEU A 115 4.91 -6.90 9.43
CA LEU A 115 6.17 -6.34 8.97
C LEU A 115 6.35 -4.96 9.59
N ALA A 116 7.52 -4.69 10.17
CA ALA A 116 7.90 -3.36 10.58
C ALA A 116 9.28 -3.00 10.02
N TYR A 117 9.40 -1.83 9.42
CA TYR A 117 10.65 -1.33 8.89
C TYR A 117 10.79 0.17 9.13
N GLY A 118 12.02 0.63 9.22
CA GLY A 118 12.36 2.03 9.33
C GLY A 118 12.90 2.58 8.01
N ARG A 119 12.53 3.82 7.71
CA ARG A 119 13.18 4.66 6.70
C ARG A 119 13.87 5.80 7.42
N PHE A 120 15.13 6.06 7.12
CA PHE A 120 15.90 7.05 7.86
C PHE A 120 16.96 7.74 6.99
N GLU A 121 17.13 9.01 7.25
CA GLU A 121 18.17 9.84 6.65
C GLU A 121 18.60 10.90 7.68
N LYS A 122 19.85 10.84 8.12
CA LYS A 122 20.42 11.69 9.19
C LYS A 122 19.52 11.72 10.44
N ASP A 123 18.92 12.88 10.73
CA ASP A 123 18.13 13.13 11.92
C ASP A 123 16.63 12.88 11.73
N GLU A 124 16.22 12.44 10.53
CA GLU A 124 14.82 12.15 10.20
C GLU A 124 14.59 10.64 10.08
N GLN A 125 13.63 10.13 10.85
CA GLN A 125 13.29 8.71 10.86
C GLN A 125 11.78 8.51 10.75
N LEU A 126 11.40 7.47 10.03
CA LEU A 126 10.03 6.99 9.92
C LEU A 126 9.98 5.52 10.28
N VAL A 127 8.93 5.12 10.96
CA VAL A 127 8.62 3.71 11.22
C VAL A 127 7.32 3.36 10.51
N ILE A 128 7.37 2.31 9.72
CA ILE A 128 6.22 1.77 9.00
C ILE A 128 5.92 0.40 9.61
N ILE A 129 4.67 0.19 10.02
CA ILE A 129 4.19 -1.07 10.57
C ILE A 129 3.01 -1.52 9.75
N VAL A 130 3.08 -2.73 9.24
CA VAL A 130 2.08 -3.38 8.40
C VAL A 130 1.55 -4.62 9.11
N ASN A 131 0.23 -4.71 9.30
CA ASN A 131 -0.43 -5.86 9.89
C ASN A 131 -1.50 -6.41 8.95
N ASN A 132 -1.13 -7.34 8.08
CA ASN A 132 -2.03 -8.02 7.15
C ASN A 132 -2.73 -9.21 7.84
N SER A 133 -3.40 -8.95 8.96
CA SER A 133 -4.22 -9.94 9.65
C SER A 133 -5.49 -9.31 10.19
N SER A 134 -6.53 -10.11 10.38
CA SER A 134 -7.81 -9.69 10.94
C SER A 134 -7.80 -9.47 12.47
N ILE A 135 -6.66 -9.70 13.12
CA ILE A 135 -6.53 -9.56 14.58
C ILE A 135 -5.53 -8.46 14.93
N LEU A 136 -5.82 -7.78 16.05
CA LEU A 136 -4.88 -6.84 16.65
C LEU A 136 -3.61 -7.58 17.07
N LYS A 137 -2.46 -6.98 16.76
CA LYS A 137 -1.15 -7.49 17.16
C LYS A 137 -0.38 -6.45 17.95
N GLU A 138 0.27 -6.90 18.99
CA GLU A 138 1.26 -6.13 19.72
C GLU A 138 2.66 -6.47 19.20
N VAL A 139 3.48 -5.45 18.98
CA VAL A 139 4.85 -5.62 18.51
C VAL A 139 5.77 -4.62 19.16
N THR A 140 6.89 -5.10 19.65
CA THR A 140 8.01 -4.25 20.10
C THR A 140 8.93 -3.98 18.91
N VAL A 141 9.10 -2.72 18.57
CA VAL A 141 9.91 -2.30 17.41
C VAL A 141 11.21 -1.66 17.89
N PRO A 142 12.39 -2.20 17.54
CA PRO A 142 13.69 -1.67 17.96
C PRO A 142 14.07 -0.42 17.15
N VAL A 143 13.39 0.68 17.39
CA VAL A 143 13.53 1.94 16.61
C VAL A 143 14.94 2.54 16.67
N TRP A 144 15.72 2.25 17.72
CA TRP A 144 17.13 2.67 17.83
C TRP A 144 18.02 2.15 16.68
N LEU A 145 17.63 1.08 16.00
CA LEU A 145 18.34 0.57 14.82
C LEU A 145 18.30 1.53 13.62
N THR A 146 17.46 2.55 13.67
CA THR A 146 17.38 3.63 12.66
C THR A 146 18.03 4.93 13.15
N GLY A 147 18.67 4.90 14.33
CA GLY A 147 19.28 6.08 14.94
C GLY A 147 18.33 6.91 15.81
N MET A 148 17.11 6.43 16.07
CA MET A 148 16.22 7.09 17.01
C MET A 148 16.76 7.00 18.44
N GLU A 149 16.63 8.08 19.20
CA GLU A 149 16.91 8.08 20.64
C GLU A 149 15.91 7.18 21.39
N MET A 150 16.35 6.68 22.55
CA MET A 150 15.51 5.78 23.38
C MET A 150 14.32 6.50 24.01
N SER A 151 14.33 7.82 24.05
CA SER A 151 13.21 8.64 24.55
C SER A 151 12.89 9.75 23.54
N GLY A 152 11.62 9.86 23.18
CA GLY A 152 11.19 10.86 22.21
C GLY A 152 9.69 10.76 21.93
N ARG A 153 9.21 11.68 21.10
CA ARG A 153 7.81 11.69 20.62
C ARG A 153 7.77 11.31 19.15
N MET A 154 6.90 10.38 18.82
CA MET A 154 6.58 10.03 17.44
C MET A 154 5.25 10.65 17.05
N LYS A 155 5.20 11.26 15.86
CA LYS A 155 3.96 11.73 15.27
C LYS A 155 3.44 10.68 14.30
N ARG A 156 2.18 10.27 14.47
CA ARG A 156 1.52 9.44 13.47
C ARG A 156 1.22 10.28 12.23
N LEU A 157 1.69 9.83 11.08
CA LEU A 157 1.44 10.47 9.79
C LEU A 157 0.17 9.93 9.14
N ILE A 158 -0.03 8.62 9.20
CA ILE A 158 -1.20 7.95 8.65
C ILE A 158 -1.47 6.66 9.41
N TYR A 159 -2.72 6.26 9.43
CA TYR A 159 -3.20 4.97 9.93
C TYR A 159 -4.30 4.45 9.02
N THR A 160 -4.19 3.22 8.56
CA THR A 160 -5.21 2.56 7.74
C THR A 160 -5.96 1.52 8.55
N TYR A 161 -7.25 1.38 8.28
CA TYR A 161 -8.14 0.41 8.92
C TYR A 161 -9.13 -0.13 7.88
N GLU A 162 -10.00 -1.04 8.29
CA GLU A 162 -10.89 -1.76 7.37
C GLU A 162 -11.75 -0.83 6.51
N GLN A 163 -12.31 0.24 7.11
CA GLN A 163 -13.23 1.14 6.44
C GLN A 163 -12.57 2.38 5.82
N GLY A 164 -11.27 2.62 6.05
CA GLY A 164 -10.63 3.83 5.53
C GLY A 164 -9.23 4.11 6.10
N TYR A 165 -8.96 5.39 6.35
CA TYR A 165 -7.70 5.88 6.92
C TYR A 165 -7.88 7.17 7.72
N THR A 166 -6.91 7.52 8.56
CA THR A 166 -6.84 8.78 9.34
C THR A 166 -5.41 9.32 9.39
#